data_0429ed98f0caac616eb5986a25f8716b
#
_entry.id   0429ed98f0caac616eb5986a25f8716b
#
_cell.length_a   1.000
_cell.length_b   1.000
_cell.length_c   1.000
_cell.angle_alpha   90.00
_cell.angle_beta   90.00
_cell.angle_gamma   90.00
#
_symmetry.space_group_name_H-M   'P 1'
#
loop_
_entity.id
_entity.type
_entity.pdbx_description
1 polymer ?
#
loop_
_entity_poly.entity_id
_entity_poly.type
_entity_poly.pdbx_seq_one_letter_code
_entity_poly.pdbx_strand_id
1 'polypeptide(L)'
;MDKMKQVLSRLAEGVDLPGEPIPGVSIMELLGDGRVLIEHHRGITQYGCDQICVRVSFGSVLIQGEGLSMSQMTSKQVVIVGTVHSIRLERGN
;
A
#
# COMPACT_ATOMS: atom_id res chain seq x y z
N MET A 1 4.67 -22.08 -2.93
CA MET A 1 4.78 -21.23 -1.85
C MET A 1 6.19 -20.75 -1.64
N ASP A 2 7.06 -21.67 -1.61
CA ASP A 2 8.40 -21.29 -1.30
C ASP A 2 9.10 -20.57 -2.41
N LYS A 3 8.63 -20.74 -3.65
CA LYS A 3 9.22 -20.02 -4.75
C LYS A 3 9.05 -18.53 -4.60
N MET A 4 7.87 -18.12 -4.18
CA MET A 4 7.64 -16.71 -3.98
C MET A 4 8.53 -16.17 -2.87
N LYS A 5 8.65 -16.92 -1.79
CA LYS A 5 9.52 -16.52 -0.71
C LYS A 5 10.97 -16.45 -1.15
N GLN A 6 11.39 -17.39 -1.95
CA GLN A 6 12.76 -17.39 -2.42
C GLN A 6 13.05 -16.20 -3.31
N VAL A 7 12.10 -15.87 -4.18
CA VAL A 7 12.27 -14.73 -5.04
C VAL A 7 12.37 -13.45 -4.21
N LEU A 8 11.47 -13.30 -3.25
CA LEU A 8 11.50 -12.12 -2.41
C LEU A 8 12.77 -12.05 -1.60
N SER A 9 13.23 -13.19 -1.11
CA SER A 9 14.47 -13.24 -0.36
C SER A 9 15.65 -12.78 -1.18
N ARG A 10 15.73 -13.28 -2.40
CA ARG A 10 16.84 -12.89 -3.27
C ARG A 10 16.80 -11.42 -3.56
N LEU A 11 15.63 -10.90 -3.83
CA LEU A 11 15.51 -9.48 -4.09
C LEU A 11 15.88 -8.68 -2.87
N ALA A 12 15.45 -9.16 -1.71
CA ALA A 12 15.74 -8.46 -0.47
C ALA A 12 17.22 -8.51 -0.13
N GLU A 13 17.92 -9.53 -0.61
CA GLU A 13 19.35 -9.60 -0.35
C GLU A 13 20.13 -8.67 -1.25
N GLY A 14 19.42 -7.88 -2.01
CA GLY A 14 20.04 -6.75 -2.64
C GLY A 14 20.87 -7.04 -3.86
N VAL A 15 20.62 -8.15 -4.47
CA VAL A 15 21.37 -8.41 -5.67
C VAL A 15 21.23 -7.26 -6.62
N ASP A 16 20.02 -6.77 -6.77
CA ASP A 16 19.77 -5.67 -7.65
C ASP A 16 18.92 -4.60 -7.03
N LEU A 17 18.28 -4.94 -5.95
CA LEU A 17 17.41 -3.97 -5.32
C LEU A 17 18.16 -3.29 -4.21
N PRO A 18 18.04 -1.99 -4.12
CA PRO A 18 18.55 -1.31 -2.95
C PRO A 18 17.85 -1.91 -1.75
N GLY A 19 18.57 -2.14 -0.71
CA GLY A 19 17.97 -2.62 0.53
C GLY A 19 16.98 -1.64 1.07
N GLU A 20 16.98 -0.43 0.53
CA GLU A 20 16.10 0.62 0.99
C GLU A 20 15.27 1.15 -0.15
N PRO A 21 14.05 1.58 0.16
CA PRO A 21 13.21 2.17 -0.87
C PRO A 21 13.82 3.46 -1.38
N ILE A 22 13.47 3.79 -2.59
CA ILE A 22 13.88 5.06 -3.17
C ILE A 22 13.22 6.16 -2.37
N PRO A 23 13.99 7.17 -1.94
CA PRO A 23 13.42 8.24 -1.13
C PRO A 23 12.22 8.89 -1.81
N GLY A 24 11.17 9.11 -1.05
CA GLY A 24 9.98 9.78 -1.54
C GLY A 24 9.01 8.89 -2.29
N VAL A 25 9.38 7.65 -2.55
CA VAL A 25 8.49 6.74 -3.25
C VAL A 25 7.58 6.04 -2.24
N SER A 26 6.30 6.04 -2.55
CA SER A 26 5.33 5.35 -1.70
C SER A 26 5.44 3.85 -1.85
N ILE A 27 5.22 3.15 -0.76
CA ILE A 27 5.28 1.69 -0.74
C ILE A 27 3.95 1.18 -0.24
N MET A 28 3.42 0.17 -0.91
CA MET A 28 2.16 -0.42 -0.52
C MET A 28 2.33 -1.92 -0.34
N GLU A 29 1.77 -2.42 0.76
CA GLU A 29 1.76 -3.86 1.04
C GLU A 29 0.34 -4.31 1.28
N LEU A 30 0.01 -5.44 0.71
CA LEU A 30 -1.29 -6.06 0.92
C LEU A 30 -1.07 -7.34 1.71
N LEU A 31 -1.71 -7.43 2.87
CA LEU A 31 -1.60 -8.61 3.73
C LEU A 31 -2.92 -9.35 3.68
N GLY A 32 -2.95 -10.43 2.92
CA GLY A 32 -4.18 -11.15 2.70
C GLY A 32 -5.17 -10.26 1.98
N ASP A 33 -6.44 -10.36 2.35
CA ASP A 33 -7.48 -9.50 1.80
C ASP A 33 -8.01 -8.54 2.86
N GLY A 34 -7.31 -8.43 3.98
CA GLY A 34 -7.84 -7.71 5.11
C GLY A 34 -7.02 -6.54 5.61
N ARG A 35 -5.86 -6.30 5.05
CA ARG A 35 -5.02 -5.22 5.56
C ARG A 35 -4.16 -4.65 4.43
N VAL A 36 -4.15 -3.33 4.34
CA VAL A 36 -3.32 -2.62 3.38
C VAL A 36 -2.47 -1.62 4.15
N LEU A 37 -1.17 -1.70 3.94
CA LEU A 37 -0.22 -0.78 4.55
C LEU A 37 0.35 0.10 3.45
N ILE A 38 0.30 1.41 3.64
CA ILE A 38 0.88 2.35 2.68
C ILE A 38 1.84 3.24 3.42
N GLU A 39 3.10 3.25 2.98
CA GLU A 39 4.14 4.09 3.55
C GLU A 39 4.45 5.23 2.60
N HIS A 40 4.80 6.37 3.18
CA HIS A 40 5.13 7.58 2.44
C HIS A 40 3.94 8.06 1.62
N HIS A 41 2.76 8.00 2.21
CA HIS A 41 1.57 8.51 1.56
C HIS A 41 1.59 10.04 1.56
N ARG A 42 0.75 10.60 0.72
CA ARG A 42 0.67 12.05 0.56
C ARG A 42 -0.69 12.57 0.98
N GLY A 43 -1.40 11.80 1.78
CA GLY A 43 -2.69 12.23 2.32
C GLY A 43 -3.83 11.34 1.88
N ILE A 44 -4.97 11.53 2.52
CA ILE A 44 -6.18 10.79 2.21
C ILE A 44 -7.13 11.77 1.54
N THR A 45 -7.61 11.41 0.35
CA THR A 45 -8.52 12.29 -0.37
C THR A 45 -9.97 11.86 -0.27
N GLN A 46 -10.20 10.62 0.11
CA GLN A 46 -11.55 10.11 0.21
C GLN A 46 -11.55 9.00 1.25
N TYR A 47 -12.54 9.03 2.14
CA TYR A 47 -12.59 8.06 3.20
C TYR A 47 -14.03 7.61 3.42
N GLY A 48 -14.26 6.31 3.37
CA GLY A 48 -15.56 5.73 3.63
C GLY A 48 -15.40 4.26 3.93
N CYS A 49 -16.47 3.62 4.36
CA CYS A 49 -16.40 2.22 4.73
C CYS A 49 -16.32 1.30 3.53
N ASP A 50 -16.65 1.79 2.34
CA ASP A 50 -16.57 0.98 1.13
C ASP A 50 -15.49 1.45 0.17
N GLN A 51 -14.85 2.57 0.47
CA GLN A 51 -13.88 3.13 -0.45
C GLN A 51 -12.98 4.13 0.27
N ILE A 52 -11.67 3.97 0.07
CA ILE A 52 -10.69 4.88 0.63
C ILE A 52 -9.70 5.19 -0.49
N CYS A 53 -9.43 6.47 -0.68
CA CYS A 53 -8.49 6.91 -1.68
C CYS A 53 -7.31 7.60 -1.02
N VAL A 54 -6.11 7.13 -1.33
CA VAL A 54 -4.88 7.62 -0.72
C VAL A 54 -3.99 8.20 -1.80
N ARG A 55 -3.51 9.42 -1.56
CA ARG A 55 -2.54 10.01 -2.49
C ARG A 55 -1.16 9.44 -2.21
N VAL A 56 -0.45 9.16 -3.28
CA VAL A 56 0.87 8.56 -3.20
C VAL A 56 1.80 9.28 -4.17
N SER A 57 3.06 8.87 -4.18
CA SER A 57 4.07 9.57 -4.97
C SER A 57 3.78 9.56 -6.47
N PHE A 58 3.10 8.53 -6.98
CA PHE A 58 2.85 8.42 -8.41
C PHE A 58 1.42 8.75 -8.83
N GLY A 59 0.59 9.16 -7.87
CA GLY A 59 -0.80 9.45 -8.18
C GLY A 59 -1.67 9.13 -7.00
N SER A 60 -2.53 8.14 -7.14
CA SER A 60 -3.38 7.73 -6.04
C SER A 60 -3.67 6.24 -6.06
N VAL A 61 -4.11 5.74 -4.93
CA VAL A 61 -4.48 4.34 -4.76
C VAL A 61 -5.92 4.34 -4.27
N LEU A 62 -6.78 3.68 -5.02
CA LEU A 62 -8.18 3.56 -4.64
C LEU A 62 -8.43 2.16 -4.11
N ILE A 63 -8.84 2.08 -2.87
CA ILE A 63 -9.11 0.80 -2.21
C ILE A 63 -10.61 0.69 -2.03
N GLN A 64 -11.19 -0.37 -2.54
CA GLN A 64 -12.62 -0.62 -2.46
C GLN A 64 -12.87 -1.94 -1.74
N GLY A 65 -13.91 -1.97 -0.94
CA GLY A 65 -14.23 -3.16 -0.17
C GLY A 65 -15.41 -2.94 0.72
N GLU A 66 -15.40 -3.61 1.86
CA GLU A 66 -16.48 -3.55 2.83
C GLU A 66 -15.90 -3.39 4.22
N GLY A 67 -16.54 -2.56 5.01
CA GLY A 67 -16.10 -2.37 6.37
C GLY A 67 -14.70 -1.80 6.49
N LEU A 68 -14.30 -0.99 5.52
CA LEU A 68 -12.97 -0.42 5.52
C LEU A 68 -12.85 0.64 6.60
N SER A 69 -11.71 0.67 7.25
CA SER A 69 -11.39 1.72 8.20
C SER A 69 -9.88 1.86 8.29
N MET A 70 -9.46 2.98 8.82
CA MET A 70 -8.04 3.19 9.06
C MET A 70 -7.75 2.81 10.50
N SER A 71 -6.91 1.80 10.69
CA SER A 71 -6.55 1.36 12.03
C SER A 71 -5.38 2.18 12.57
N GLN A 72 -4.61 2.79 11.69
CA GLN A 72 -3.48 3.59 12.10
C GLN A 72 -3.18 4.60 10.99
N MET A 73 -2.88 5.82 11.40
CA MET A 73 -2.47 6.84 10.45
C MET A 73 -1.48 7.78 11.09
N THR A 74 -0.35 7.95 10.42
CA THR A 74 0.64 8.93 10.80
C THR A 74 0.93 9.77 9.57
N SER A 75 1.83 10.73 9.71
CA SER A 75 2.20 11.55 8.56
C SER A 75 2.93 10.74 7.49
N LYS A 76 3.40 9.54 7.83
CA LYS A 76 4.16 8.74 6.89
C LYS A 76 3.50 7.43 6.54
N GLN A 77 2.57 6.95 7.33
CA GLN A 77 2.06 5.61 7.18
C GLN A 77 0.57 5.56 7.44
N VAL A 78 -0.13 4.77 6.67
CA VAL A 78 -1.54 4.52 6.91
C VAL A 78 -1.78 3.02 6.80
N VAL A 79 -2.59 2.50 7.73
CA VAL A 79 -2.98 1.09 7.72
C VAL A 79 -4.49 1.04 7.58
N ILE A 80 -4.93 0.35 6.55
CA ILE A 80 -6.36 0.20 6.25
C ILE A 80 -6.73 -1.25 6.50
N VAL A 81 -7.82 -1.45 7.21
CA VAL A 81 -8.31 -2.80 7.52
C VAL A 81 -9.75 -2.92 7.06
N GLY A 82 -10.19 -4.16 6.86
CA GLY A 82 -11.52 -4.48 6.38
C GLY A 82 -11.43 -5.56 5.32
N THR A 83 -12.51 -5.77 4.60
CA THR A 83 -12.50 -6.72 3.50
C THR A 83 -12.19 -5.96 2.21
N VAL A 84 -11.04 -6.24 1.63
CA VAL A 84 -10.58 -5.53 0.44
C VAL A 84 -11.04 -6.31 -0.80
N HIS A 85 -11.77 -5.64 -1.68
CA HIS A 85 -12.23 -6.26 -2.92
C HIS A 85 -11.34 -5.89 -4.09
N SER A 86 -10.88 -4.66 -4.14
CA SER A 86 -10.02 -4.24 -5.23
C SER A 86 -9.13 -3.09 -4.81
N ILE A 87 -8.00 -3.01 -5.48
CA ILE A 87 -7.06 -1.92 -5.31
C ILE A 87 -6.71 -1.45 -6.71
N ARG A 88 -6.90 -0.16 -6.95
CA ARG A 88 -6.61 0.40 -8.25
C ARG A 88 -5.59 1.50 -8.11
N LEU A 89 -4.54 1.40 -8.91
CA LEU A 89 -3.50 2.41 -8.95
C LEU A 89 -3.81 3.37 -10.08
N GLU A 90 -3.86 4.65 -9.76
CA GLU A 90 -4.14 5.66 -10.75
C GLU A 90 -2.98 6.64 -10.81
N ARG A 91 -2.37 6.73 -11.95
CA ARG A 91 -1.27 7.65 -12.12
C ARG A 91 -1.78 9.06 -12.20
N GLY A 92 -1.13 9.93 -11.48
CA GLY A 92 -1.42 11.33 -11.56
C GLY A 92 -0.60 11.97 -12.67
N ASN A 93 -0.89 13.20 -12.91
CA ASN A 93 -0.13 13.98 -13.91
C ASN A 93 1.07 14.66 -13.32
#